data_109c2f47fdd61945db72cdb0d5e6bb12
#
_entry.id   109c2f47fdd61945db72cdb0d5e6bb12
#
_cell.length_a   1.000
_cell.length_b   1.000
_cell.length_c   1.000
_cell.angle_alpha   90.00
_cell.angle_beta   90.00
_cell.angle_gamma   90.00
#
_symmetry.space_group_name_H-M   'P 1'
#
loop_
_entity.id
_entity.type
_entity.pdbx_description
1 polymer ?
#
loop_
_entity_poly.entity_id
_entity_poly.type
_entity_poly.pdbx_seq_one_letter_code
_entity_poly.pdbx_strand_id
1 'polypeptide(L)'
;MPDHTSIPADEAADRLAIRELVDAYAFCADARDAEGQKALFTDDTHFVVYMAGEGSDATDDLRGRESLTPVFDNLNTYEVTMHFNGQSTVALDGDRATGQTYCLAHHISARDGGRELMIAAIRYQDAFVKTDRTWRFAERRLYVRWIETRTLEAAGVA
;
A
#
# COMPACT_ATOMS: atom_id res chain seq x y z
N MET A 1 8.63 2.09 -22.10
CA MET A 1 9.16 1.82 -20.74
C MET A 1 10.23 2.84 -20.45
N PRO A 2 10.18 3.58 -19.34
CA PRO A 2 11.34 4.34 -18.90
C PRO A 2 12.53 3.39 -18.70
N ASP A 3 13.73 3.89 -18.97
CA ASP A 3 14.94 3.11 -18.68
C ASP A 3 15.10 2.99 -17.16
N HIS A 4 14.85 1.78 -16.62
CA HIS A 4 14.98 1.50 -15.19
C HIS A 4 16.39 1.07 -14.79
N THR A 5 17.30 0.98 -15.74
CA THR A 5 18.67 0.49 -15.50
C THR A 5 19.69 1.61 -15.43
N SER A 6 19.31 2.82 -15.86
CA SER A 6 20.16 4.00 -15.80
C SER A 6 19.41 5.12 -15.06
N ILE A 7 19.78 5.36 -13.82
CA ILE A 7 19.16 6.40 -12.98
C ILE A 7 20.10 7.60 -12.93
N PRO A 8 19.66 8.80 -13.37
CA PRO A 8 20.44 10.03 -13.20
C PRO A 8 20.73 10.29 -11.71
N ALA A 9 21.92 10.79 -11.41
CA ALA A 9 22.36 10.99 -10.02
C ALA A 9 21.49 11.99 -9.25
N ASP A 10 20.94 12.98 -9.93
CA ASP A 10 20.03 13.98 -9.39
C ASP A 10 18.63 13.43 -9.05
N GLU A 11 18.22 12.33 -9.68
CA GLU A 11 16.96 11.65 -9.38
C GLU A 11 17.07 10.60 -8.27
N ALA A 12 18.26 10.12 -7.96
CA ALA A 12 18.47 8.98 -7.09
C ALA A 12 17.88 9.19 -5.68
N ALA A 13 18.05 10.39 -5.11
CA ALA A 13 17.53 10.73 -3.79
C ALA A 13 15.99 10.73 -3.76
N ASP A 14 15.35 11.29 -4.78
CA ASP A 14 13.90 11.34 -4.89
C ASP A 14 13.30 9.94 -5.11
N ARG A 15 13.94 9.12 -5.94
CA ARG A 15 13.54 7.72 -6.15
C ARG A 15 13.65 6.90 -4.87
N LEU A 16 14.73 7.08 -4.10
CA LEU A 16 14.89 6.42 -2.81
C LEU A 16 13.82 6.91 -1.81
N ALA A 17 13.58 8.21 -1.72
CA ALA A 17 12.57 8.78 -0.82
C ALA A 17 11.15 8.27 -1.13
N ILE A 18 10.79 8.13 -2.41
CA ILE A 18 9.51 7.53 -2.81
C ILE A 18 9.47 6.04 -2.46
N ARG A 19 10.56 5.30 -2.61
CA ARG A 19 10.62 3.90 -2.18
C ARG A 19 10.42 3.77 -0.67
N GLU A 20 11.10 4.58 0.13
CA GLU A 20 10.93 4.64 1.58
C GLU A 20 9.49 5.00 1.97
N LEU A 21 8.85 5.94 1.26
CA LEU A 21 7.45 6.30 1.47
C LEU A 21 6.49 5.09 1.23
N VAL A 22 6.72 4.35 0.16
CA VAL A 22 5.93 3.14 -0.16
C VAL A 22 6.12 2.05 0.90
N ASP A 23 7.35 1.85 1.38
CA ASP A 23 7.65 0.86 2.41
C ASP A 23 7.13 1.31 3.79
N ALA A 24 7.17 2.62 4.10
CA ALA A 24 6.56 3.18 5.31
C ALA A 24 5.04 2.94 5.38
N TYR A 25 4.34 3.02 4.25
CA TYR A 25 2.91 2.70 4.20
C TYR A 25 2.64 1.27 4.66
N ALA A 26 3.39 0.29 4.16
CA ALA A 26 3.27 -1.11 4.55
C ALA A 26 3.64 -1.32 6.03
N PHE A 27 4.72 -0.67 6.48
CA PHE A 27 5.18 -0.75 7.86
C PHE A 27 4.13 -0.19 8.85
N CYS A 28 3.56 0.99 8.59
CA CYS A 28 2.50 1.58 9.41
C CYS A 28 1.27 0.69 9.48
N ALA A 29 0.87 0.08 8.35
CA ALA A 29 -0.24 -0.87 8.29
C ALA A 29 -0.01 -2.06 9.24
N ASP A 30 1.18 -2.67 9.19
CA ASP A 30 1.52 -3.83 10.02
C ASP A 30 1.73 -3.47 11.49
N ALA A 31 2.21 -2.25 11.78
CA ALA A 31 2.34 -1.71 13.13
C ALA A 31 1.02 -1.23 13.75
N ARG A 32 -0.08 -1.21 12.99
CA ARG A 32 -1.37 -0.63 13.42
C ARG A 32 -1.28 0.86 13.72
N ASP A 33 -0.37 1.57 13.05
CA ASP A 33 -0.18 3.00 13.17
C ASP A 33 -1.00 3.74 12.10
N ALA A 34 -2.30 3.85 12.31
CA ALA A 34 -3.22 4.52 11.38
C ALA A 34 -2.88 6.02 11.23
N GLU A 35 -2.44 6.69 12.29
CA GLU A 35 -2.06 8.10 12.22
C GLU A 35 -0.76 8.29 11.42
N GLY A 36 0.25 7.46 11.67
CA GLY A 36 1.48 7.45 10.86
C GLY A 36 1.19 7.13 9.41
N GLN A 37 0.30 6.18 9.13
CA GLN A 37 -0.10 5.82 7.78
C GLN A 37 -0.81 6.98 7.06
N LYS A 38 -1.74 7.69 7.73
CA LYS A 38 -2.40 8.89 7.20
C LYS A 38 -1.41 10.02 6.90
N ALA A 39 -0.41 10.23 7.76
CA ALA A 39 0.59 11.28 7.58
C ALA A 39 1.42 11.16 6.30
N LEU A 40 1.42 9.98 5.66
CA LEU A 40 2.09 9.73 4.37
C LEU A 40 1.33 10.34 3.18
N PHE A 41 0.10 10.79 3.39
CA PHE A 41 -0.77 11.33 2.34
C PHE A 41 -0.87 12.86 2.41
N THR A 42 -1.19 13.48 1.28
CA THR A 42 -1.57 14.91 1.26
C THR A 42 -2.95 15.12 1.92
N ASP A 43 -3.23 16.34 2.35
CA ASP A 43 -4.50 16.67 3.01
C ASP A 43 -5.70 16.43 2.10
N ASP A 44 -5.53 16.67 0.78
CA ASP A 44 -6.53 16.54 -0.27
C ASP A 44 -6.46 15.23 -1.05
N THR A 45 -5.78 14.23 -0.52
CA THR A 45 -5.52 12.96 -1.18
C THR A 45 -6.77 12.29 -1.74
N HIS A 46 -6.60 11.48 -2.78
CA HIS A 46 -7.63 10.62 -3.35
C HIS A 46 -7.21 9.15 -3.22
N PHE A 47 -7.98 8.36 -2.49
CA PHE A 47 -7.71 6.95 -2.26
C PHE A 47 -8.86 6.09 -2.79
N VAL A 48 -8.56 5.17 -3.69
CA VAL A 48 -9.58 4.35 -4.36
C VAL A 48 -9.23 2.88 -4.24
N VAL A 49 -10.21 2.05 -3.91
CA VAL A 49 -10.08 0.60 -3.78
C VAL A 49 -10.93 -0.10 -4.84
N TYR A 50 -10.34 -1.05 -5.53
CA TYR A 50 -10.99 -1.90 -6.53
C TYR A 50 -10.83 -3.37 -6.13
N MET A 51 -11.79 -3.89 -5.36
CA MET A 51 -11.74 -5.28 -4.86
C MET A 51 -11.92 -6.33 -5.96
N ALA A 52 -12.62 -5.99 -7.05
CA ALA A 52 -12.81 -6.88 -8.20
C ALA A 52 -11.78 -6.63 -9.33
N GLY A 53 -10.74 -5.84 -9.06
CA GLY A 53 -9.64 -5.58 -9.98
C GLY A 53 -9.83 -4.41 -10.92
N GLU A 54 -8.92 -4.28 -11.86
CA GLU A 54 -8.91 -3.20 -12.84
C GLU A 54 -10.09 -3.32 -13.81
N GLY A 55 -10.78 -2.19 -14.05
CA GLY A 55 -11.98 -2.13 -14.90
C GLY A 55 -13.29 -2.41 -14.17
N SER A 56 -13.26 -2.73 -12.87
CA SER A 56 -14.47 -2.82 -12.04
C SER A 56 -14.89 -1.45 -11.49
N ASP A 57 -16.08 -1.40 -10.89
CA ASP A 57 -16.48 -0.26 -10.08
C ASP A 57 -15.63 -0.19 -8.81
N ALA A 58 -15.37 1.03 -8.35
CA ALA A 58 -14.66 1.25 -7.09
C ALA A 58 -15.49 0.72 -5.90
N THR A 59 -14.84 -0.02 -5.03
CA THR A 59 -15.43 -0.47 -3.76
C THR A 59 -15.44 0.67 -2.73
N ASP A 60 -14.34 1.44 -2.71
CA ASP A 60 -14.19 2.65 -1.91
C ASP A 60 -13.61 3.76 -2.79
N ASP A 61 -14.15 4.97 -2.65
CA ASP A 61 -13.66 6.19 -3.28
C ASP A 61 -13.63 7.29 -2.21
N LEU A 62 -12.44 7.54 -1.66
CA LEU A 62 -12.24 8.38 -0.49
C LEU A 62 -11.42 9.62 -0.86
N ARG A 63 -11.89 10.78 -0.38
CA ARG A 63 -11.21 12.06 -0.61
C ARG A 63 -10.90 12.73 0.71
N GLY A 64 -9.69 13.27 0.79
CA GLY A 64 -9.15 13.87 1.98
C GLY A 64 -8.57 12.85 2.97
N ARG A 65 -7.45 13.21 3.56
CA ARG A 65 -6.65 12.35 4.45
C ARG A 65 -7.45 11.77 5.63
N GLU A 66 -8.34 12.56 6.20
CA GLU A 66 -9.11 12.12 7.38
C GLU A 66 -10.16 11.05 7.04
N SER A 67 -10.58 10.95 5.76
CA SER A 67 -11.49 9.89 5.33
C SER A 67 -10.84 8.49 5.31
N LEU A 68 -9.51 8.40 5.42
CA LEU A 68 -8.76 7.15 5.37
C LEU A 68 -8.79 6.36 6.70
N THR A 69 -9.12 7.00 7.80
CA THR A 69 -9.10 6.38 9.13
C THR A 69 -9.87 5.06 9.20
N PRO A 70 -11.11 4.94 8.71
CA PRO A 70 -11.84 3.67 8.80
C PRO A 70 -11.18 2.54 8.01
N VAL A 71 -10.53 2.85 6.87
CA VAL A 71 -9.85 1.84 6.04
C VAL A 71 -8.62 1.30 6.79
N PHE A 72 -7.84 2.17 7.40
CA PHE A 72 -6.64 1.76 8.13
C PHE A 72 -6.96 1.09 9.45
N ASP A 73 -7.99 1.56 10.17
CA ASP A 73 -8.47 0.94 11.41
C ASP A 73 -9.06 -0.46 11.18
N ASN A 74 -9.54 -0.76 9.97
CA ASN A 74 -10.05 -2.09 9.64
C ASN A 74 -8.99 -3.18 9.81
N LEU A 75 -7.71 -2.86 9.70
CA LEU A 75 -6.62 -3.81 9.95
C LEU A 75 -6.58 -4.33 11.39
N ASN A 76 -7.19 -3.61 12.35
CA ASN A 76 -7.32 -4.05 13.74
C ASN A 76 -8.24 -5.28 13.90
N THR A 77 -9.02 -5.63 12.89
CA THR A 77 -9.85 -6.84 12.89
C THR A 77 -9.05 -8.12 12.69
N TYR A 78 -7.81 -8.04 12.26
CA TYR A 78 -6.92 -9.17 12.03
C TYR A 78 -5.97 -9.38 13.21
N GLU A 79 -5.64 -10.63 13.51
CA GLU A 79 -4.62 -10.97 14.50
C GLU A 79 -3.23 -10.54 14.06
N VAL A 80 -2.91 -10.81 12.80
CA VAL A 80 -1.61 -10.49 12.19
C VAL A 80 -1.85 -9.98 10.78
N THR A 81 -1.10 -8.96 10.40
CA THR A 81 -0.95 -8.58 8.99
C THR A 81 0.52 -8.47 8.62
N MET A 82 0.84 -8.77 7.39
CA MET A 82 2.17 -8.58 6.84
C MET A 82 2.04 -8.17 5.38
N HIS A 83 2.42 -6.94 5.09
CA HIS A 83 2.46 -6.41 3.74
C HIS A 83 3.87 -6.57 3.18
N PHE A 84 3.99 -7.39 2.14
CA PHE A 84 5.27 -7.62 1.46
C PHE A 84 5.28 -6.90 0.13
N ASN A 85 5.97 -5.76 0.07
CA ASN A 85 6.16 -5.00 -1.16
C ASN A 85 7.18 -5.69 -2.06
N GLY A 86 6.79 -5.91 -3.30
CA GLY A 86 7.65 -6.43 -4.35
C GLY A 86 8.27 -5.31 -5.19
N GLN A 87 8.29 -5.54 -6.51
CA GLN A 87 8.81 -4.55 -7.45
C GLN A 87 7.99 -3.27 -7.45
N SER A 88 8.69 -2.16 -7.60
CA SER A 88 8.08 -0.85 -7.81
C SER A 88 8.78 -0.11 -8.93
N THR A 89 8.03 0.78 -9.58
CA THR A 89 8.53 1.66 -10.63
C THR A 89 8.10 3.08 -10.34
N VAL A 90 8.93 4.05 -10.70
CA VAL A 90 8.66 5.47 -10.50
C VAL A 90 9.06 6.24 -11.76
N ALA A 91 8.18 7.13 -12.22
CA ALA A 91 8.46 8.13 -13.24
C ALA A 91 8.39 9.51 -12.58
N LEU A 92 9.54 10.19 -12.51
CA LEU A 92 9.68 11.53 -11.93
C LEU A 92 9.37 12.61 -12.98
N ASP A 93 8.73 13.69 -12.53
CA ASP A 93 8.50 14.93 -13.27
C ASP A 93 8.59 16.12 -12.29
N GLY A 94 9.80 16.58 -12.01
CA GLY A 94 10.08 17.63 -11.03
C GLY A 94 9.59 17.22 -9.61
N ASP A 95 8.68 18.02 -9.06
CA ASP A 95 8.09 17.76 -7.73
C ASP A 95 6.83 16.87 -7.79
N ARG A 96 6.62 16.19 -8.90
CA ARG A 96 5.56 15.19 -9.09
C ARG A 96 6.18 13.87 -9.56
N ALA A 97 5.49 12.79 -9.24
CA ALA A 97 5.84 11.48 -9.74
C ALA A 97 4.61 10.59 -9.87
N THR A 98 4.71 9.58 -10.73
CA THR A 98 3.77 8.46 -10.74
C THR A 98 4.53 7.16 -10.52
N GLY A 99 3.86 6.14 -9.99
CA GLY A 99 4.50 4.87 -9.76
C GLY A 99 3.53 3.72 -9.65
N GLN A 100 4.10 2.53 -9.69
CA GLN A 100 3.36 1.29 -9.43
C GLN A 100 4.16 0.42 -8.46
N THR A 101 3.44 -0.22 -7.53
CA THR A 101 4.03 -1.17 -6.59
C THR A 101 3.19 -2.43 -6.52
N TYR A 102 3.86 -3.58 -6.46
CA TYR A 102 3.23 -4.87 -6.21
C TYR A 102 3.32 -5.18 -4.72
N CYS A 103 2.24 -5.74 -4.16
CA CYS A 103 2.20 -6.13 -2.75
C CYS A 103 1.47 -7.45 -2.58
N LEU A 104 1.99 -8.31 -1.72
CA LEU A 104 1.26 -9.44 -1.16
C LEU A 104 0.88 -9.08 0.28
N ALA A 105 -0.40 -8.81 0.51
CA ALA A 105 -0.92 -8.47 1.82
C ALA A 105 -1.47 -9.74 2.49
N HIS A 106 -0.81 -10.18 3.55
CA HIS A 106 -1.18 -11.35 4.34
C HIS A 106 -1.97 -10.91 5.55
N HIS A 107 -3.14 -11.51 5.76
CA HIS A 107 -4.02 -11.22 6.89
C HIS A 107 -4.41 -12.52 7.58
N ILE A 108 -4.14 -12.61 8.86
CA ILE A 108 -4.50 -13.78 9.67
C ILE A 108 -5.65 -13.42 10.59
N SER A 109 -6.71 -14.22 10.55
CA SER A 109 -7.88 -14.08 11.40
C SER A 109 -8.09 -15.35 12.22
N ALA A 110 -8.63 -15.18 13.43
CA ALA A 110 -9.19 -16.31 14.17
C ALA A 110 -10.44 -16.85 13.46
N ARG A 111 -10.60 -18.17 13.47
CA ARG A 111 -11.79 -18.90 13.01
C ARG A 111 -12.12 -20.01 14.02
N ASP A 112 -13.37 -20.49 13.98
CA ASP A 112 -13.76 -21.62 14.80
C ASP A 112 -12.87 -22.84 14.52
N GLY A 113 -12.09 -23.23 15.52
CA GLY A 113 -11.18 -24.37 15.44
C GLY A 113 -9.80 -24.09 14.84
N GLY A 114 -9.41 -22.80 14.62
CA GLY A 114 -8.09 -22.51 14.09
C GLY A 114 -7.90 -21.06 13.63
N ARG A 115 -7.05 -20.90 12.68
CA ARG A 115 -6.71 -19.60 12.05
C ARG A 115 -6.84 -19.70 10.54
N GLU A 116 -7.20 -18.61 9.92
CA GLU A 116 -7.27 -18.49 8.46
C GLU A 116 -6.28 -17.43 7.98
N LEU A 117 -5.50 -17.77 6.99
CA LEU A 117 -4.67 -16.85 6.25
C LEU A 117 -5.38 -16.43 4.96
N MET A 118 -5.58 -15.13 4.79
CA MET A 118 -5.96 -14.53 3.52
C MET A 118 -4.74 -13.82 2.93
N ILE A 119 -4.47 -14.05 1.66
CA ILE A 119 -3.45 -13.34 0.88
C ILE A 119 -4.16 -12.56 -0.21
N ALA A 120 -4.04 -11.24 -0.18
CA ALA A 120 -4.49 -10.37 -1.26
C ALA A 120 -3.28 -9.96 -2.11
N ALA A 121 -3.29 -10.33 -3.37
CA ALA A 121 -2.31 -9.84 -4.33
C ALA A 121 -2.77 -8.49 -4.88
N ILE A 122 -2.00 -7.46 -4.62
CA ILE A 122 -2.37 -6.08 -4.87
C ILE A 122 -1.39 -5.43 -5.85
N ARG A 123 -1.94 -4.59 -6.73
CA ARG A 123 -1.17 -3.60 -7.47
C ARG A 123 -1.62 -2.22 -7.05
N TYR A 124 -0.69 -1.42 -6.56
CA TYR A 124 -0.90 0.01 -6.35
C TYR A 124 -0.52 0.79 -7.60
N GLN A 125 -1.33 1.79 -7.92
CA GLN A 125 -0.99 2.86 -8.85
C GLN A 125 -1.05 4.17 -8.09
N ASP A 126 0.06 4.87 -8.05
CA ASP A 126 0.24 6.01 -7.18
C ASP A 126 0.60 7.28 -7.97
N ALA A 127 0.09 8.42 -7.49
CA ALA A 127 0.62 9.73 -7.80
C ALA A 127 1.22 10.34 -6.52
N PHE A 128 2.41 10.90 -6.67
CA PHE A 128 3.17 11.49 -5.57
C PHE A 128 3.40 12.98 -5.82
N VAL A 129 3.53 13.73 -4.75
CA VAL A 129 3.92 15.15 -4.78
C VAL A 129 4.97 15.42 -3.72
N LYS A 130 5.96 16.25 -4.05
CA LYS A 130 6.98 16.73 -3.14
C LYS A 130 6.66 18.16 -2.70
N THR A 131 6.55 18.37 -1.40
CA THR A 131 6.36 19.69 -0.78
C THR A 131 7.36 19.81 0.35
N ASP A 132 8.09 20.93 0.41
CA ASP A 132 9.14 21.17 1.41
C ASP A 132 10.13 20.00 1.52
N ARG A 133 10.56 19.47 0.38
CA ARG A 133 11.47 18.32 0.23
C ARG A 133 10.92 16.99 0.76
N THR A 134 9.62 16.91 1.04
CA THR A 134 8.96 15.70 1.54
C THR A 134 8.00 15.16 0.49
N TRP A 135 8.18 13.91 0.08
CA TRP A 135 7.26 13.20 -0.79
C TRP A 135 6.06 12.67 -0.01
N ARG A 136 4.87 12.76 -0.61
CA ARG A 136 3.61 12.19 -0.09
C ARG A 136 2.78 11.59 -1.21
N PHE A 137 1.90 10.67 -0.84
CA PHE A 137 0.85 10.20 -1.76
C PHE A 137 -0.19 11.31 -1.98
N ALA A 138 -0.33 11.77 -3.22
CA ALA A 138 -1.44 12.63 -3.63
C ALA A 138 -2.65 11.79 -4.07
N GLU A 139 -2.38 10.62 -4.68
CA GLU A 139 -3.39 9.63 -5.02
C GLU A 139 -2.83 8.23 -4.84
N ARG A 140 -3.66 7.30 -4.36
CA ARG A 140 -3.38 5.86 -4.37
C ARG A 140 -4.59 5.11 -4.86
N ARG A 141 -4.40 4.28 -5.89
CA ARG A 141 -5.37 3.32 -6.39
C ARG A 141 -4.90 1.92 -6.07
N LEU A 142 -5.71 1.19 -5.32
CA LEU A 142 -5.46 -0.17 -4.89
C LEU A 142 -6.29 -1.14 -5.73
N TYR A 143 -5.64 -1.97 -6.53
CA TYR A 143 -6.28 -3.00 -7.34
C TYR A 143 -5.98 -4.37 -6.78
N VAL A 144 -6.98 -5.05 -6.23
CA VAL A 144 -6.87 -6.45 -5.83
C VAL A 144 -6.89 -7.31 -7.09
N ARG A 145 -5.82 -8.06 -7.34
CA ARG A 145 -5.69 -8.91 -8.54
C ARG A 145 -6.28 -10.29 -8.34
N TRP A 146 -6.09 -10.85 -7.15
CA TRP A 146 -6.72 -12.07 -6.66
C TRP A 146 -6.61 -12.14 -5.15
N ILE A 147 -7.45 -12.96 -4.54
CA ILE A 147 -7.41 -13.32 -3.13
C ILE A 147 -7.32 -14.83 -3.04
N GLU A 148 -6.46 -15.32 -2.16
CA GLU A 148 -6.36 -16.71 -1.75
C GLU A 148 -6.61 -16.80 -0.26
N THR A 149 -7.37 -17.82 0.18
CA THR A 149 -7.58 -18.11 1.59
C THR A 149 -7.23 -19.56 1.87
N ARG A 150 -6.61 -19.82 3.03
CA ARG A 150 -6.32 -21.17 3.50
C ARG A 150 -6.30 -21.27 5.01
N THR A 151 -6.65 -22.42 5.54
CA THR A 151 -6.49 -22.70 6.95
C THR A 151 -5.01 -22.79 7.30
N LEU A 152 -4.60 -22.15 8.40
CA LEU A 152 -3.28 -22.36 9.00
C LEU A 152 -3.42 -23.49 10.02
N GLU A 153 -2.60 -24.54 9.86
CA GLU A 153 -2.42 -25.53 10.91
C GLU A 153 -1.77 -24.86 12.13
N ALA A 154 -2.10 -25.35 13.33
CA ALA A 154 -1.40 -24.90 14.53
C ALA A 154 0.11 -25.11 14.30
N ALA A 155 0.93 -24.07 14.57
CA ALA A 155 2.36 -24.21 14.51
C ALA A 155 2.75 -25.40 15.39
N GLY A 156 3.21 -26.46 14.76
CA GLY A 156 3.78 -27.58 15.51
C GLY A 156 4.95 -27.03 16.31
N VAL A 157 4.80 -26.97 17.63
CA VAL A 157 5.92 -26.71 18.52
C VAL A 157 6.78 -27.98 18.42
N ALA A 158 7.86 -27.88 17.64
CA ALA A 158 8.89 -28.93 17.62
C ALA A 158 9.78 -28.79 18.86
#